data_ade329840786c4ea6a4ad165cca95251
#
_entry.id   ade329840786c4ea6a4ad165cca95251
#
_cell.length_a   1.000
_cell.length_b   1.000
_cell.length_c   1.000
_cell.angle_alpha   90.00
_cell.angle_beta   90.00
_cell.angle_gamma   90.00
#
_symmetry.space_group_name_H-M   'P 1'
#
loop_
_entity.id
_entity.type
_entity.pdbx_description
1 polymer ?
#
loop_
_entity_poly.entity_id
_entity_poly.type
_entity_poly.pdbx_seq_one_letter_code
_entity_poly.pdbx_strand_id
1 'polypeptide(L)'
;MSPVAVVTGGGSGIGAATATRLHGDGFDVVVTGRRPERLDALVAELGGRARGVVMDVTDAASVIAAAAEIGACDILINNAGGALGTDQVERGDATEWREMFDSNVVGTLQVTQAFLPALRRSPRATVVVVTSLAAEVVYPGGAGYTAAKHAERALAETLRLELNGTQVRVVEICPGMVRTDGFSLVRYHGDQAKADAVYEGVDRPLTAADVAECIGFCVGLPQHVNIDRLVVKPVAQAAPHLLHRGPIAWGDGA
;
A
#
# COMPACT_ATOMS: atom_id res chain seq x y z
N MET A 1 -8.61 -24.49 7.53
CA MET A 1 -8.78 -23.08 7.91
C MET A 1 -8.48 -22.25 6.68
N SER A 2 -9.23 -21.20 6.45
CA SER A 2 -8.93 -20.23 5.39
C SER A 2 -7.60 -19.55 5.68
N PRO A 3 -6.79 -19.21 4.67
CA PRO A 3 -5.56 -18.45 4.90
C PRO A 3 -5.89 -17.03 5.36
N VAL A 4 -5.03 -16.47 6.22
CA VAL A 4 -5.21 -15.16 6.83
C VAL A 4 -4.41 -14.09 6.08
N ALA A 5 -5.11 -13.06 5.61
CA ALA A 5 -4.48 -11.88 5.01
C ALA A 5 -4.60 -10.67 5.95
N VAL A 6 -3.46 -10.08 6.31
CA VAL A 6 -3.38 -8.86 7.14
C VAL A 6 -3.09 -7.68 6.23
N VAL A 7 -3.95 -6.65 6.26
CA VAL A 7 -3.84 -5.46 5.42
C VAL A 7 -3.69 -4.21 6.28
N THR A 8 -2.52 -3.58 6.23
CA THR A 8 -2.27 -2.31 6.94
C THR A 8 -2.83 -1.13 6.15
N GLY A 9 -3.33 -0.12 6.85
CA GLY A 9 -4.05 0.99 6.21
C GLY A 9 -5.34 0.52 5.51
N GLY A 10 -5.94 -0.58 6.01
CA GLY A 10 -7.07 -1.28 5.39
C GLY A 10 -8.40 -0.52 5.41
N GLY A 11 -8.52 0.58 6.15
CA GLY A 11 -9.77 1.32 6.28
C GLY A 11 -10.12 2.27 5.12
N SER A 12 -9.31 2.35 4.06
CA SER A 12 -9.58 3.24 2.91
C SER A 12 -8.69 2.93 1.70
N GLY A 13 -9.06 3.47 0.54
CA GLY A 13 -8.25 3.48 -0.67
C GLY A 13 -7.77 2.10 -1.09
N ILE A 14 -6.50 1.99 -1.46
CA ILE A 14 -5.89 0.73 -1.95
C ILE A 14 -6.00 -0.38 -0.90
N GLY A 15 -5.81 -0.06 0.39
CA GLY A 15 -5.90 -1.05 1.45
C GLY A 15 -7.30 -1.66 1.58
N ALA A 16 -8.35 -0.84 1.56
CA ALA A 16 -9.73 -1.32 1.61
C ALA A 16 -10.09 -2.16 0.37
N ALA A 17 -9.73 -1.67 -0.83
CA ALA A 17 -9.95 -2.43 -2.06
C ALA A 17 -9.20 -3.77 -2.07
N THR A 18 -7.95 -3.80 -1.55
CA THR A 18 -7.17 -5.03 -1.41
C THR A 18 -7.83 -6.00 -0.43
N ALA A 19 -8.33 -5.50 0.70
CA ALA A 19 -9.07 -6.31 1.66
C ALA A 19 -10.31 -6.94 1.02
N THR A 20 -11.08 -6.15 0.28
CA THR A 20 -12.26 -6.62 -0.46
C THR A 20 -11.90 -7.69 -1.47
N ARG A 21 -10.85 -7.47 -2.25
CA ARG A 21 -10.39 -8.44 -3.26
C ARG A 21 -9.97 -9.76 -2.60
N LEU A 22 -9.10 -9.72 -1.58
CA LEU A 22 -8.62 -10.93 -0.91
C LEU A 22 -9.75 -11.66 -0.16
N HIS A 23 -10.71 -10.93 0.41
CA HIS A 23 -11.92 -11.53 0.97
C HIS A 23 -12.73 -12.29 -0.09
N GLY A 24 -12.90 -11.71 -1.28
CA GLY A 24 -13.52 -12.36 -2.44
C GLY A 24 -12.77 -13.61 -2.90
N ASP A 25 -11.44 -13.62 -2.79
CA ASP A 25 -10.58 -14.76 -3.12
C ASP A 25 -10.59 -15.86 -2.04
N GLY A 26 -11.34 -15.71 -0.95
CA GLY A 26 -11.54 -16.72 0.08
C GLY A 26 -10.62 -16.62 1.30
N PHE A 27 -9.89 -15.51 1.47
CA PHE A 27 -9.08 -15.26 2.67
C PHE A 27 -9.94 -14.83 3.86
N ASP A 28 -9.51 -15.17 5.06
CA ASP A 28 -9.90 -14.50 6.29
C ASP A 28 -9.10 -13.19 6.35
N VAL A 29 -9.77 -12.04 6.31
CA VAL A 29 -9.10 -10.75 6.17
C VAL A 29 -9.08 -9.98 7.48
N VAL A 30 -7.90 -9.54 7.90
CA VAL A 30 -7.71 -8.64 9.03
C VAL A 30 -7.27 -7.28 8.52
N VAL A 31 -8.15 -6.28 8.65
CA VAL A 31 -7.83 -4.91 8.29
C VAL A 31 -7.33 -4.14 9.49
N THR A 32 -6.20 -3.44 9.34
CA THR A 32 -5.64 -2.64 10.44
C THR A 32 -5.50 -1.18 10.06
N GLY A 33 -5.58 -0.31 11.05
CA GLY A 33 -5.46 1.14 10.89
C GLY A 33 -5.78 1.89 12.17
N ARG A 34 -5.64 3.21 12.14
CA ARG A 34 -5.81 4.07 13.33
C ARG A 34 -7.26 4.47 13.60
N ARG A 35 -8.17 4.32 12.63
CA ARG A 35 -9.55 4.79 12.70
C ARG A 35 -10.51 3.63 12.80
N PRO A 36 -10.96 3.29 14.03
CA PRO A 36 -11.83 2.12 14.25
C PRO A 36 -13.13 2.20 13.43
N GLU A 37 -13.74 3.38 13.32
CA GLU A 37 -15.00 3.57 12.59
C GLU A 37 -14.88 3.21 11.09
N ARG A 38 -13.70 3.39 10.50
CA ARG A 38 -13.45 3.00 9.10
C ARG A 38 -13.22 1.51 8.95
N LEU A 39 -12.57 0.90 9.94
CA LEU A 39 -12.36 -0.55 9.96
C LEU A 39 -13.69 -1.26 10.14
N ASP A 40 -14.52 -0.80 11.09
CA ASP A 40 -15.83 -1.36 11.39
C ASP A 40 -16.78 -1.27 10.19
N ALA A 41 -16.78 -0.14 9.49
CA ALA A 41 -17.58 0.04 8.27
C ALA A 41 -17.20 -1.00 7.19
N LEU A 42 -15.92 -1.18 6.91
CA LEU A 42 -15.46 -2.16 5.93
C LEU A 42 -15.75 -3.60 6.38
N VAL A 43 -15.53 -3.91 7.66
CA VAL A 43 -15.85 -5.24 8.22
C VAL A 43 -17.34 -5.55 8.10
N ALA A 44 -18.21 -4.57 8.37
CA ALA A 44 -19.66 -4.73 8.21
C ALA A 44 -20.05 -4.99 6.73
N GLU A 45 -19.37 -4.35 5.78
CA GLU A 45 -19.58 -4.57 4.34
C GLU A 45 -19.12 -5.97 3.90
N LEU A 46 -17.94 -6.42 4.33
CA LEU A 46 -17.35 -7.70 3.94
C LEU A 46 -17.99 -8.91 4.62
N GLY A 47 -18.41 -8.76 5.88
CA GLY A 47 -19.07 -9.83 6.66
C GLY A 47 -18.10 -10.86 7.24
N GLY A 48 -18.62 -12.03 7.62
CA GLY A 48 -18.09 -13.01 8.57
C GLY A 48 -16.65 -13.49 8.50
N ARG A 49 -15.90 -13.24 7.41
CA ARG A 49 -14.46 -13.57 7.30
C ARG A 49 -13.56 -12.33 7.35
N ALA A 50 -14.10 -11.20 7.82
CA ALA A 50 -13.35 -9.97 7.99
C ALA A 50 -13.39 -9.53 9.46
N ARG A 51 -12.30 -8.97 9.96
CA ARG A 51 -12.23 -8.29 11.26
C ARG A 51 -11.30 -7.09 11.24
N GLY A 52 -11.60 -6.10 12.06
CA GLY A 52 -10.79 -4.91 12.25
C GLY A 52 -9.92 -5.03 13.51
N VAL A 53 -8.67 -4.56 13.43
CA VAL A 53 -7.79 -4.41 14.59
C VAL A 53 -7.15 -3.03 14.54
N VAL A 54 -7.31 -2.25 15.60
CA VAL A 54 -6.71 -0.91 15.68
C VAL A 54 -5.20 -1.05 15.82
N MET A 55 -4.47 -0.40 14.91
CA MET A 55 -3.00 -0.44 14.89
C MET A 55 -2.45 0.86 14.28
N ASP A 56 -1.53 1.49 14.99
CA ASP A 56 -0.68 2.53 14.44
C ASP A 56 0.68 1.93 14.08
N VAL A 57 1.02 1.95 12.79
CA VAL A 57 2.30 1.38 12.31
C VAL A 57 3.52 2.14 12.80
N THR A 58 3.35 3.39 13.25
CA THR A 58 4.42 4.23 13.79
C THR A 58 4.69 3.98 15.29
N ASP A 59 3.79 3.25 15.96
CA ASP A 59 3.92 2.86 17.37
C ASP A 59 4.25 1.35 17.48
N ALA A 60 5.50 1.06 17.85
CA ALA A 60 5.96 -0.33 18.02
C ALA A 60 5.13 -1.14 19.01
N ALA A 61 4.65 -0.52 20.10
CA ALA A 61 3.84 -1.21 21.10
C ALA A 61 2.46 -1.58 20.52
N SER A 62 1.85 -0.67 19.76
CA SER A 62 0.60 -0.91 19.02
C SER A 62 0.76 -2.05 18.02
N VAL A 63 1.86 -2.07 17.26
CA VAL A 63 2.15 -3.13 16.27
C VAL A 63 2.32 -4.49 16.95
N ILE A 64 3.08 -4.57 18.03
CA ILE A 64 3.30 -5.82 18.79
C ILE A 64 1.99 -6.35 19.36
N ALA A 65 1.17 -5.48 19.96
CA ALA A 65 -0.12 -5.86 20.52
C ALA A 65 -1.08 -6.40 19.43
N ALA A 66 -1.17 -5.69 18.30
CA ALA A 66 -2.00 -6.11 17.17
C ALA A 66 -1.52 -7.46 16.59
N ALA A 67 -0.22 -7.66 16.42
CA ALA A 67 0.32 -8.93 15.92
C ALA A 67 0.04 -10.10 16.87
N ALA A 68 0.14 -9.88 18.18
CA ALA A 68 -0.21 -10.88 19.21
C ALA A 68 -1.71 -11.24 19.18
N GLU A 69 -2.57 -10.24 19.04
CA GLU A 69 -4.03 -10.43 18.92
C GLU A 69 -4.40 -11.19 17.64
N ILE A 70 -3.78 -10.87 16.53
CA ILE A 70 -4.05 -11.48 15.22
C ILE A 70 -3.55 -12.92 15.19
N GLY A 71 -2.36 -13.19 15.64
CA GLY A 71 -1.76 -14.52 15.86
C GLY A 71 -1.34 -15.27 14.59
N ALA A 72 -2.11 -15.21 13.50
CA ALA A 72 -1.86 -15.89 12.24
C ALA A 72 -1.71 -14.88 11.10
N CYS A 73 -0.79 -15.15 10.17
CA CYS A 73 -0.61 -14.34 8.96
C CYS A 73 0.01 -15.19 7.87
N ASP A 74 -0.73 -15.37 6.78
CA ASP A 74 -0.25 -16.03 5.57
C ASP A 74 0.17 -14.99 4.52
N ILE A 75 -0.59 -13.89 4.43
CA ILE A 75 -0.34 -12.77 3.53
C ILE A 75 -0.27 -11.48 4.34
N LEU A 76 0.83 -10.77 4.23
CA LEU A 76 0.98 -9.44 4.84
C LEU A 76 1.01 -8.38 3.73
N ILE A 77 0.08 -7.43 3.78
CA ILE A 77 0.03 -6.28 2.89
C ILE A 77 0.46 -5.03 3.66
N ASN A 78 1.71 -4.63 3.49
CA ASN A 78 2.23 -3.35 3.95
C ASN A 78 1.76 -2.25 2.98
N ASN A 79 0.62 -1.64 3.30
CA ASN A 79 0.02 -0.57 2.51
C ASN A 79 -0.12 0.74 3.29
N ALA A 80 -0.05 0.69 4.64
CA ALA A 80 -0.10 1.90 5.44
C ALA A 80 1.06 2.83 5.12
N GLY A 81 0.76 4.10 4.92
CA GLY A 81 1.71 5.14 4.57
C GLY A 81 1.01 6.29 3.86
N GLY A 82 1.78 7.28 3.44
CA GLY A 82 1.21 8.43 2.74
C GLY A 82 2.25 9.46 2.36
N ALA A 83 1.78 10.58 1.83
CA ALA A 83 2.58 11.74 1.46
C ALA A 83 2.07 12.98 2.19
N LEU A 84 2.98 13.88 2.55
CA LEU A 84 2.71 15.20 3.12
C LEU A 84 3.45 16.26 2.31
N GLY A 85 2.76 17.35 2.05
CA GLY A 85 3.32 18.51 1.38
C GLY A 85 3.77 18.30 -0.07
N THR A 86 4.10 19.39 -0.72
CA THR A 86 4.62 19.46 -2.09
C THR A 86 5.69 20.54 -2.23
N ASP A 87 6.31 20.95 -1.13
CA ASP A 87 7.31 22.00 -1.13
C ASP A 87 8.60 21.56 -1.84
N GLN A 88 9.27 22.53 -2.42
CA GLN A 88 10.62 22.35 -2.94
C GLN A 88 11.59 22.11 -1.78
N VAL A 89 12.72 21.44 -2.04
CA VAL A 89 13.70 21.08 -0.99
C VAL A 89 14.13 22.26 -0.14
N GLU A 90 14.26 23.44 -0.73
CA GLU A 90 14.67 24.67 -0.02
C GLU A 90 13.69 25.13 1.06
N ARG A 91 12.40 24.68 0.99
CA ARG A 91 11.32 25.06 1.92
C ARG A 91 10.66 23.86 2.59
N GLY A 92 11.17 22.66 2.33
CA GLY A 92 10.57 21.44 2.86
C GLY A 92 10.60 21.38 4.39
N ASP A 93 9.49 20.98 4.99
CA ASP A 93 9.39 20.79 6.44
C ASP A 93 10.01 19.45 6.85
N ALA A 94 11.07 19.53 7.66
CA ALA A 94 11.74 18.35 8.18
C ALA A 94 10.86 17.48 9.09
N THR A 95 9.81 18.03 9.69
CA THR A 95 8.85 17.28 10.50
C THR A 95 8.01 16.37 9.61
N GLU A 96 7.46 16.92 8.53
CA GLU A 96 6.70 16.13 7.54
C GLU A 96 7.56 15.03 6.90
N TRP A 97 8.85 15.32 6.66
CA TRP A 97 9.76 14.30 6.12
C TRP A 97 9.96 13.14 7.10
N ARG A 98 10.10 13.44 8.41
CA ARG A 98 10.19 12.40 9.44
C ARG A 98 8.90 11.60 9.52
N GLU A 99 7.74 12.26 9.53
CA GLU A 99 6.44 11.59 9.57
C GLU A 99 6.24 10.66 8.35
N MET A 100 6.64 11.11 7.15
CA MET A 100 6.61 10.26 5.96
C MET A 100 7.58 9.08 6.08
N PHE A 101 8.77 9.28 6.63
CA PHE A 101 9.74 8.20 6.84
C PHE A 101 9.25 7.22 7.91
N ASP A 102 8.74 7.73 9.02
CA ASP A 102 8.22 6.91 10.11
C ASP A 102 7.05 6.03 9.65
N SER A 103 6.12 6.59 8.90
CA SER A 103 4.94 5.82 8.44
C SER A 103 5.26 4.85 7.30
N ASN A 104 6.03 5.27 6.28
CA ASN A 104 6.27 4.44 5.09
C ASN A 104 7.43 3.45 5.29
N VAL A 105 8.47 3.80 6.06
CA VAL A 105 9.68 2.98 6.18
C VAL A 105 9.73 2.25 7.52
N VAL A 106 9.76 3.01 8.62
CA VAL A 106 9.86 2.42 9.97
C VAL A 106 8.60 1.60 10.28
N GLY A 107 7.42 2.10 9.91
CA GLY A 107 6.17 1.38 10.05
C GLY A 107 6.15 0.06 9.28
N THR A 108 6.56 0.07 8.00
CA THR A 108 6.71 -1.15 7.19
C THR A 108 7.69 -2.15 7.83
N LEU A 109 8.82 -1.66 8.36
CA LEU A 109 9.79 -2.49 9.08
C LEU A 109 9.17 -3.13 10.33
N GLN A 110 8.59 -2.33 11.22
CA GLN A 110 8.00 -2.79 12.49
C GLN A 110 6.91 -3.85 12.26
N VAL A 111 5.99 -3.57 11.33
CA VAL A 111 4.91 -4.50 10.97
C VAL A 111 5.50 -5.79 10.39
N THR A 112 6.45 -5.71 9.47
CA THR A 112 7.09 -6.90 8.89
C THR A 112 7.76 -7.74 9.97
N GLN A 113 8.53 -7.13 10.87
CA GLN A 113 9.19 -7.83 11.98
C GLN A 113 8.18 -8.55 12.89
N ALA A 114 7.09 -7.90 13.24
CA ALA A 114 6.07 -8.46 14.12
C ALA A 114 5.35 -9.67 13.51
N PHE A 115 5.10 -9.65 12.20
CA PHE A 115 4.39 -10.74 11.50
C PHE A 115 5.31 -11.81 10.91
N LEU A 116 6.61 -11.56 10.75
CA LEU A 116 7.55 -12.50 10.15
C LEU A 116 7.58 -13.89 10.83
N PRO A 117 7.47 -14.02 12.19
CA PRO A 117 7.36 -15.33 12.82
C PRO A 117 6.12 -16.13 12.39
N ALA A 118 4.97 -15.48 12.16
CA ALA A 118 3.75 -16.12 11.66
C ALA A 118 3.91 -16.52 10.19
N LEU A 119 4.42 -15.61 9.35
CA LEU A 119 4.70 -15.85 7.94
C LEU A 119 5.64 -17.05 7.72
N ARG A 120 6.71 -17.18 8.52
CA ARG A 120 7.65 -18.31 8.42
C ARG A 120 7.00 -19.67 8.71
N ARG A 121 5.87 -19.72 9.42
CA ARG A 121 5.10 -20.94 9.67
C ARG A 121 4.07 -21.24 8.58
N SER A 122 3.77 -20.26 7.72
CA SER A 122 2.75 -20.41 6.68
C SER A 122 3.31 -21.10 5.43
N PRO A 123 2.58 -22.05 4.84
CA PRO A 123 2.96 -22.62 3.55
C PRO A 123 2.66 -21.69 2.36
N ARG A 124 2.04 -20.53 2.60
CA ARG A 124 1.63 -19.55 1.58
C ARG A 124 2.19 -18.16 1.83
N ALA A 125 3.27 -18.08 2.62
CA ALA A 125 3.82 -16.82 3.10
C ALA A 125 4.13 -15.83 1.97
N THR A 126 3.50 -14.66 2.02
CA THR A 126 3.78 -13.56 1.10
C THR A 126 3.75 -12.24 1.83
N VAL A 127 4.80 -11.45 1.68
CA VAL A 127 4.85 -10.04 2.08
C VAL A 127 4.69 -9.20 0.82
N VAL A 128 3.69 -8.35 0.79
CA VAL A 128 3.49 -7.34 -0.26
C VAL A 128 3.80 -5.97 0.33
N VAL A 129 4.65 -5.20 -0.33
CA VAL A 129 4.95 -3.82 0.02
C VAL A 129 4.39 -2.91 -1.08
N VAL A 130 3.44 -2.05 -0.71
CA VAL A 130 2.85 -1.08 -1.63
C VAL A 130 3.68 0.19 -1.60
N THR A 131 4.65 0.26 -2.50
CA THR A 131 5.51 1.43 -2.64
C THR A 131 4.84 2.51 -3.50
N SER A 132 5.46 2.94 -4.57
CA SER A 132 4.94 3.93 -5.53
C SER A 132 5.88 4.02 -6.72
N LEU A 133 5.41 4.55 -7.84
CA LEU A 133 6.29 5.04 -8.91
C LEU A 133 7.32 6.09 -8.39
N ALA A 134 7.00 6.77 -7.28
CA ALA A 134 7.90 7.67 -6.55
C ALA A 134 9.09 6.93 -5.89
N ALA A 135 9.08 5.60 -5.82
CA ALA A 135 10.22 4.78 -5.40
C ALA A 135 11.25 4.53 -6.52
N GLU A 136 10.92 4.91 -7.76
CA GLU A 136 11.79 4.74 -8.94
C GLU A 136 12.22 6.07 -9.56
N VAL A 137 11.33 7.07 -9.55
CA VAL A 137 11.51 8.33 -10.24
C VAL A 137 11.23 9.50 -9.32
N VAL A 138 12.21 10.39 -9.18
CA VAL A 138 12.06 11.64 -8.43
C VAL A 138 11.37 12.71 -9.27
N TYR A 139 10.71 13.66 -8.62
CA TYR A 139 10.03 14.77 -9.29
C TYR A 139 9.99 16.01 -8.39
N PRO A 140 9.93 17.23 -8.97
CA PRO A 140 9.83 18.47 -8.20
C PRO A 140 8.60 18.48 -7.27
N GLY A 141 8.76 18.93 -6.04
CA GLY A 141 7.70 18.92 -5.02
C GLY A 141 7.39 17.55 -4.43
N GLY A 142 8.17 16.52 -4.76
CA GLY A 142 8.01 15.17 -4.25
C GLY A 142 9.13 14.71 -3.32
N ALA A 143 10.08 15.56 -2.97
CA ALA A 143 11.36 15.15 -2.39
C ALA A 143 11.23 14.29 -1.12
N GLY A 144 10.45 14.69 -0.12
CA GLY A 144 10.26 13.92 1.11
C GLY A 144 9.60 12.58 0.85
N TYR A 145 8.54 12.58 0.02
CA TYR A 145 7.83 11.34 -0.34
C TYR A 145 8.69 10.39 -1.18
N THR A 146 9.42 10.92 -2.19
CA THR A 146 10.30 10.08 -3.01
C THR A 146 11.44 9.50 -2.19
N ALA A 147 12.02 10.26 -1.26
CA ALA A 147 13.04 9.76 -0.34
C ALA A 147 12.52 8.59 0.52
N ALA A 148 11.33 8.75 1.12
CA ALA A 148 10.71 7.70 1.92
C ALA A 148 10.39 6.45 1.06
N LYS A 149 9.81 6.61 -0.13
CA LYS A 149 9.46 5.48 -0.99
C LYS A 149 10.68 4.77 -1.60
N HIS A 150 11.77 5.47 -1.89
CA HIS A 150 13.04 4.82 -2.25
C HIS A 150 13.61 3.99 -1.10
N ALA A 151 13.53 4.50 0.14
CA ALA A 151 13.96 3.75 1.32
C ALA A 151 13.07 2.53 1.56
N GLU A 152 11.75 2.65 1.43
CA GLU A 152 10.79 1.54 1.54
C GLU A 152 11.05 0.45 0.49
N ARG A 153 11.36 0.85 -0.76
CA ARG A 153 11.79 -0.08 -1.81
C ARG A 153 13.07 -0.82 -1.42
N ALA A 154 14.09 -0.09 -0.95
CA ALA A 154 15.35 -0.71 -0.50
C ALA A 154 15.11 -1.73 0.61
N LEU A 155 14.18 -1.45 1.56
CA LEU A 155 13.75 -2.40 2.59
C LEU A 155 13.16 -3.67 1.97
N ALA A 156 12.23 -3.54 1.01
CA ALA A 156 11.60 -4.68 0.36
C ALA A 156 12.61 -5.54 -0.43
N GLU A 157 13.54 -4.91 -1.15
CA GLU A 157 14.61 -5.59 -1.88
C GLU A 157 15.56 -6.33 -0.93
N THR A 158 15.97 -5.69 0.16
CA THR A 158 16.84 -6.31 1.18
C THR A 158 16.15 -7.47 1.87
N LEU A 159 14.88 -7.31 2.25
CA LEU A 159 14.09 -8.38 2.87
C LEU A 159 14.02 -9.62 1.96
N ARG A 160 13.88 -9.42 0.64
CA ARG A 160 13.87 -10.53 -0.34
C ARG A 160 15.21 -11.28 -0.34
N LEU A 161 16.33 -10.57 -0.26
CA LEU A 161 17.66 -11.18 -0.18
C LEU A 161 17.85 -11.97 1.12
N GLU A 162 17.42 -11.40 2.26
CA GLU A 162 17.56 -12.03 3.57
C GLU A 162 16.65 -13.25 3.77
N LEU A 163 15.51 -13.30 3.06
CA LEU A 163 14.59 -14.43 3.09
C LEU A 163 14.87 -15.48 2.01
N ASN A 164 15.94 -15.32 1.23
CA ASN A 164 16.34 -16.29 0.23
C ASN A 164 16.55 -17.68 0.87
N GLY A 165 16.02 -18.73 0.23
CA GLY A 165 16.04 -20.11 0.76
C GLY A 165 14.90 -20.41 1.75
N THR A 166 13.99 -19.45 2.01
CA THR A 166 12.74 -19.69 2.74
C THR A 166 11.56 -19.75 1.77
N GLN A 167 10.39 -20.10 2.28
CA GLN A 167 9.15 -20.08 1.48
C GLN A 167 8.44 -18.73 1.45
N VAL A 168 8.97 -17.69 2.08
CA VAL A 168 8.35 -16.37 2.15
C VAL A 168 8.64 -15.59 0.87
N ARG A 169 7.59 -15.29 0.11
CA ARG A 169 7.68 -14.41 -1.07
C ARG A 169 7.69 -12.95 -0.63
N VAL A 170 8.42 -12.10 -1.35
CA VAL A 170 8.40 -10.64 -1.15
C VAL A 170 8.10 -9.97 -2.49
N VAL A 171 6.96 -9.31 -2.55
CA VAL A 171 6.42 -8.65 -3.74
C VAL A 171 6.36 -7.15 -3.50
N GLU A 172 6.85 -6.36 -4.43
CA GLU A 172 6.70 -4.90 -4.44
C GLU A 172 5.65 -4.50 -5.49
N ILE A 173 4.65 -3.74 -5.07
CA ILE A 173 3.69 -3.12 -5.98
C ILE A 173 3.97 -1.63 -6.04
N CYS A 174 4.23 -1.10 -7.26
CA CYS A 174 4.60 0.29 -7.50
C CYS A 174 3.48 1.01 -8.28
N PRO A 175 2.43 1.51 -7.63
CA PRO A 175 1.38 2.24 -8.32
C PRO A 175 1.86 3.61 -8.80
N GLY A 176 1.39 4.02 -9.96
CA GLY A 176 1.44 5.40 -10.43
C GLY A 176 0.31 6.24 -9.81
N MET A 177 -0.35 7.05 -10.64
CA MET A 177 -1.47 7.89 -10.22
C MET A 177 -2.71 7.04 -9.96
N VAL A 178 -3.09 6.95 -8.69
CA VAL A 178 -4.32 6.27 -8.25
C VAL A 178 -5.27 7.30 -7.65
N ARG A 179 -6.50 7.38 -8.14
CA ARG A 179 -7.54 8.23 -7.56
C ARG A 179 -8.15 7.52 -6.36
N THR A 180 -7.90 8.07 -5.17
CA THR A 180 -8.49 7.61 -3.90
C THR A 180 -9.00 8.80 -3.10
N ASP A 181 -9.97 8.58 -2.22
CA ASP A 181 -10.66 9.64 -1.48
C ASP A 181 -9.81 10.34 -0.41
N GLY A 182 -8.60 9.89 -0.12
CA GLY A 182 -7.83 10.37 1.02
C GLY A 182 -6.39 10.78 0.75
N PHE A 183 -5.69 10.13 -0.20
CA PHE A 183 -4.26 10.34 -0.38
C PHE A 183 -3.90 11.80 -0.73
N SER A 184 -4.52 12.33 -1.78
CA SER A 184 -4.27 13.72 -2.21
C SER A 184 -4.76 14.73 -1.18
N LEU A 185 -5.91 14.47 -0.53
CA LEU A 185 -6.45 15.35 0.49
C LEU A 185 -5.50 15.48 1.69
N VAL A 186 -4.95 14.37 2.18
CA VAL A 186 -3.96 14.36 3.26
C VAL A 186 -2.68 15.08 2.83
N ARG A 187 -2.19 14.80 1.62
CA ARG A 187 -0.98 15.42 1.07
C ARG A 187 -1.08 16.95 0.99
N TYR A 188 -2.27 17.47 0.71
CA TYR A 188 -2.53 18.90 0.61
C TYR A 188 -3.19 19.47 1.88
N HIS A 189 -3.01 18.84 3.05
CA HIS A 189 -3.49 19.32 4.35
C HIS A 189 -4.98 19.66 4.39
N GLY A 190 -5.80 18.86 3.67
CA GLY A 190 -7.24 19.08 3.59
C GLY A 190 -7.70 20.08 2.51
N ASP A 191 -6.80 20.61 1.69
CA ASP A 191 -7.14 21.49 0.57
C ASP A 191 -7.75 20.64 -0.58
N GLN A 192 -9.09 20.59 -0.60
CA GLN A 192 -9.85 19.80 -1.57
C GLN A 192 -9.61 20.28 -3.01
N ALA A 193 -9.48 21.58 -3.24
CA ALA A 193 -9.28 22.13 -4.58
C ALA A 193 -7.93 21.67 -5.17
N LYS A 194 -6.86 21.69 -4.37
CA LYS A 194 -5.55 21.15 -4.79
C LYS A 194 -5.59 19.64 -4.98
N ALA A 195 -6.29 18.92 -4.11
CA ALA A 195 -6.43 17.47 -4.21
C ALA A 195 -7.14 17.06 -5.51
N ASP A 196 -8.20 17.77 -5.89
CA ASP A 196 -8.95 17.51 -7.13
C ASP A 196 -8.15 17.89 -8.39
N ALA A 197 -7.41 19.01 -8.34
CA ALA A 197 -6.58 19.48 -9.44
C ALA A 197 -5.49 18.46 -9.87
N VAL A 198 -5.08 17.55 -8.99
CA VAL A 198 -4.14 16.47 -9.31
C VAL A 198 -4.66 15.65 -10.49
N TYR A 199 -5.95 15.35 -10.51
CA TYR A 199 -6.60 14.45 -11.46
C TYR A 199 -7.25 15.18 -12.64
N GLU A 200 -7.25 16.52 -12.63
CA GLU A 200 -7.91 17.32 -13.66
C GLU A 200 -7.38 16.99 -15.06
N GLY A 201 -8.28 16.70 -15.97
CA GLY A 201 -7.97 16.38 -17.36
C GLY A 201 -7.28 15.03 -17.58
N VAL A 202 -7.01 14.25 -16.55
CA VAL A 202 -6.44 12.90 -16.70
C VAL A 202 -7.55 11.91 -17.03
N ASP A 203 -7.50 11.35 -18.24
CA ASP A 203 -8.45 10.34 -18.66
C ASP A 203 -8.15 9.00 -17.97
N ARG A 204 -9.15 8.47 -17.24
CA ARG A 204 -9.10 7.18 -16.54
C ARG A 204 -7.82 7.00 -15.67
N PRO A 205 -7.63 7.79 -14.59
CA PRO A 205 -6.60 7.48 -13.59
C PRO A 205 -6.88 6.10 -12.98
N LEU A 206 -5.85 5.40 -12.48
CA LEU A 206 -6.10 4.14 -11.77
C LEU A 206 -7.07 4.36 -10.60
N THR A 207 -7.86 3.36 -10.34
CA THR A 207 -8.66 3.21 -9.14
C THR A 207 -7.94 2.36 -8.09
N ALA A 208 -8.41 2.39 -6.84
CA ALA A 208 -7.93 1.48 -5.82
C ALA A 208 -8.14 0.01 -6.18
N ALA A 209 -9.25 -0.29 -6.90
CA ALA A 209 -9.56 -1.64 -7.37
C ALA A 209 -8.54 -2.15 -8.40
N ASP A 210 -8.06 -1.31 -9.32
CA ASP A 210 -7.04 -1.71 -10.30
C ASP A 210 -5.75 -2.18 -9.61
N VAL A 211 -5.35 -1.48 -8.53
CA VAL A 211 -4.17 -1.88 -7.75
C VAL A 211 -4.44 -3.16 -6.95
N ALA A 212 -5.64 -3.31 -6.39
CA ALA A 212 -6.04 -4.50 -5.65
C ALA A 212 -6.06 -5.75 -6.56
N GLU A 213 -6.48 -5.61 -7.84
CA GLU A 213 -6.39 -6.69 -8.83
C GLU A 213 -4.95 -7.13 -9.08
N CYS A 214 -4.01 -6.19 -9.20
CA CYS A 214 -2.58 -6.49 -9.33
C CYS A 214 -2.04 -7.23 -8.09
N ILE A 215 -2.44 -6.81 -6.89
CA ILE A 215 -2.05 -7.47 -5.63
C ILE A 215 -2.63 -8.89 -5.59
N GLY A 216 -3.93 -9.06 -5.87
CA GLY A 216 -4.59 -10.35 -5.91
C GLY A 216 -3.95 -11.32 -6.92
N PHE A 217 -3.59 -10.82 -8.11
CA PHE A 217 -2.85 -11.59 -9.10
C PHE A 217 -1.51 -12.11 -8.55
N CYS A 218 -0.70 -11.24 -7.94
CA CYS A 218 0.60 -11.65 -7.39
C CYS A 218 0.46 -12.65 -6.24
N VAL A 219 -0.51 -12.43 -5.35
CA VAL A 219 -0.79 -13.32 -4.20
C VAL A 219 -1.29 -14.69 -4.68
N GLY A 220 -2.13 -14.73 -5.72
CA GLY A 220 -2.74 -15.93 -6.27
C GLY A 220 -1.79 -16.87 -7.03
N LEU A 221 -0.57 -16.44 -7.35
CA LEU A 221 0.41 -17.27 -8.06
C LEU A 221 0.88 -18.48 -7.22
N PRO A 222 1.30 -19.57 -7.85
CA PRO A 222 1.93 -20.70 -7.16
C PRO A 222 3.09 -20.25 -6.27
N GLN A 223 3.27 -20.88 -5.10
CA GLN A 223 4.21 -20.42 -4.07
C GLN A 223 5.67 -20.33 -4.53
N HIS A 224 6.08 -21.10 -5.52
CA HIS A 224 7.43 -21.06 -6.08
C HIS A 224 7.63 -19.94 -7.11
N VAL A 225 6.57 -19.18 -7.45
CA VAL A 225 6.62 -18.04 -8.39
C VAL A 225 6.56 -16.76 -7.60
N ASN A 226 7.59 -15.92 -7.68
CA ASN A 226 7.63 -14.60 -7.09
C ASN A 226 7.65 -13.54 -8.20
N ILE A 227 6.79 -12.53 -8.08
CA ILE A 227 6.92 -11.30 -8.86
C ILE A 227 7.64 -10.31 -7.95
N ASP A 228 8.90 -10.03 -8.25
CA ASP A 228 9.71 -9.16 -7.42
C ASP A 228 9.17 -7.74 -7.36
N ARG A 229 8.70 -7.25 -8.52
CA ARG A 229 8.14 -5.90 -8.65
C ARG A 229 7.11 -5.86 -9.77
N LEU A 230 6.00 -5.16 -9.50
CA LEU A 230 4.99 -4.86 -10.50
C LEU A 230 4.72 -3.36 -10.49
N VAL A 231 5.06 -2.69 -11.61
CA VAL A 231 4.78 -1.26 -11.81
C VAL A 231 3.47 -1.14 -12.58
N VAL A 232 2.49 -0.44 -12.02
CA VAL A 232 1.19 -0.22 -12.66
C VAL A 232 0.88 1.27 -12.73
N LYS A 233 0.56 1.76 -13.94
CA LYS A 233 0.26 3.17 -14.20
C LYS A 233 -0.98 3.28 -15.06
N PRO A 234 -1.75 4.38 -14.95
CA PRO A 234 -2.74 4.66 -15.98
C PRO A 234 -2.03 4.92 -17.32
N VAL A 235 -2.67 4.59 -18.43
CA VAL A 235 -2.11 4.82 -19.76
C VAL A 235 -1.72 6.29 -19.98
N ALA A 236 -2.47 7.20 -19.36
CA ALA A 236 -2.19 8.64 -19.37
C ALA A 236 -0.88 9.05 -18.67
N GLN A 237 -0.22 8.16 -17.91
CA GLN A 237 0.97 8.51 -17.13
C GLN A 237 2.24 7.85 -17.67
N ALA A 238 3.16 8.63 -18.22
CA ALA A 238 4.49 8.16 -18.62
C ALA A 238 5.49 8.19 -17.45
N ALA A 239 5.46 9.26 -16.61
CA ALA A 239 6.31 9.43 -15.42
C ALA A 239 5.49 10.17 -14.32
N PRO A 240 5.97 10.26 -13.05
CA PRO A 240 5.26 10.98 -12.00
C PRO A 240 4.91 12.43 -12.37
N HIS A 241 5.76 13.08 -13.14
CA HIS A 241 5.63 14.47 -13.59
C HIS A 241 5.18 14.61 -15.06
N LEU A 242 4.97 13.50 -15.76
CA LEU A 242 4.57 13.51 -17.18
C LEU A 242 3.23 12.77 -17.36
N LEU A 243 2.17 13.56 -17.41
CA LEU A 243 0.80 13.11 -17.57
C LEU A 243 0.21 13.68 -18.86
N HIS A 244 -0.44 12.83 -19.61
CA HIS A 244 -1.34 13.30 -20.69
C HIS A 244 -2.62 13.84 -20.05
N ARG A 245 -2.99 15.08 -20.38
CA ARG A 245 -4.24 15.70 -19.95
C ARG A 245 -5.09 15.96 -21.17
N GLY A 246 -6.21 15.28 -21.27
CA GLY A 246 -7.11 15.29 -22.40
C GLY A 246 -7.65 13.90 -22.71
N PRO A 247 -8.62 13.78 -23.64
CA PRO A 247 -9.18 12.49 -24.00
C PRO A 247 -8.16 11.59 -24.69
N ILE A 248 -8.19 10.31 -24.36
CA ILE A 248 -7.45 9.27 -25.08
C ILE A 248 -8.44 8.52 -25.98
N ALA A 249 -8.07 8.30 -27.23
CA ALA A 249 -8.89 7.50 -28.15
C ALA A 249 -8.77 6.01 -27.75
N TRP A 250 -9.75 5.54 -26.99
CA TRP A 250 -9.88 4.11 -26.67
C TRP A 250 -10.53 3.39 -27.86
N GLY A 251 -10.00 2.24 -28.25
CA GLY A 251 -10.62 1.39 -29.28
C GLY A 251 -12.02 0.92 -28.86
N ASP A 252 -12.84 0.55 -29.82
CA ASP A 252 -14.19 0.01 -29.60
C ASP A 252 -14.10 -1.25 -28.73
N GLY A 253 -14.57 -1.17 -27.50
CA GLY A 253 -14.58 -2.31 -26.56
C GLY A 253 -13.79 -2.10 -25.25
N ALA A 254 -13.31 -0.90 -24.97
CA ALA A 254 -12.65 -0.56 -23.69
C ALA A 254 -13.62 0.07 -22.68
#